data_c2d39ca7a7d3bd15293fe7a9b06e3674
#
_entry.id   c2d39ca7a7d3bd15293fe7a9b06e3674
#
_cell.length_a   1.000
_cell.length_b   1.000
_cell.length_c   1.000
_cell.angle_alpha   90.00
_cell.angle_beta   90.00
_cell.angle_gamma   90.00
#
_symmetry.space_group_name_H-M   'P 1'
#
loop_
_entity.id
_entity.type
_entity.pdbx_description
1 polymer ?
#
loop_
_entity_poly.entity_id
_entity_poly.type
_entity_poly.pdbx_seq_one_letter_code
_entity_poly.pdbx_strand_id
1 'polypeptide(L)'
;LETYDVAIIGTGSGNSILDDRFAEKRVAICEEGTFGGTCLNVGCIPTKMFVYAAEVAQTIRGAARFGIDARIDRVRWDDIVSRVFGRIDPIGVSGEDYRNAAPNIDVYKQRTRFGGVQADGRYLLRTDAGDEFAADQVVIAAGARAVVPPAILECGARYYTSDTIMRISELPEHLVIVGGGFVAAEFA
;
A
#
# COMPACT_ATOMS: atom_id res chain seq x y z
N LEU A 1 14.27 -24.83 -14.13
CA LEU A 1 14.26 -23.69 -13.21
C LEU A 1 14.37 -22.41 -14.03
N GLU A 2 13.38 -21.52 -13.93
CA GLU A 2 13.44 -20.21 -14.58
C GLU A 2 14.53 -19.34 -13.95
N THR A 3 15.16 -18.51 -14.76
CA THR A 3 16.24 -17.64 -14.31
C THR A 3 16.00 -16.19 -14.73
N TYR A 4 16.35 -15.27 -13.84
CA TYR A 4 16.15 -13.83 -13.98
C TYR A 4 17.43 -13.07 -13.69
N ASP A 5 17.66 -11.96 -14.39
CA ASP A 5 18.73 -11.01 -14.02
C ASP A 5 18.41 -10.35 -12.68
N VAL A 6 17.12 -10.01 -12.45
CA VAL A 6 16.67 -9.34 -11.23
C VAL A 6 15.33 -9.90 -10.78
N ALA A 7 15.19 -10.15 -9.49
CA ALA A 7 13.91 -10.37 -8.83
C ALA A 7 13.60 -9.21 -7.87
N ILE A 8 12.38 -8.70 -7.88
CA ILE A 8 11.92 -7.62 -6.99
C ILE A 8 10.79 -8.17 -6.13
N ILE A 9 10.97 -8.15 -4.82
CA ILE A 9 9.95 -8.54 -3.85
C ILE A 9 9.21 -7.29 -3.38
N GLY A 10 7.98 -7.13 -3.83
CA GLY A 10 7.11 -5.99 -3.56
C GLY A 10 6.91 -5.08 -4.78
N THR A 11 5.73 -4.45 -4.84
CA THR A 11 5.31 -3.58 -5.97
C THR A 11 5.08 -2.13 -5.55
N GLY A 12 5.58 -1.73 -4.39
CA GLY A 12 5.57 -0.35 -3.93
C GLY A 12 6.65 0.50 -4.60
N SER A 13 7.13 1.53 -3.92
CA SER A 13 8.14 2.46 -4.45
C SER A 13 9.46 1.80 -4.88
N GLY A 14 9.82 0.65 -4.29
CA GLY A 14 10.99 -0.11 -4.71
C GLY A 14 10.90 -0.70 -6.13
N ASN A 15 9.69 -0.80 -6.69
CA ASN A 15 9.47 -1.24 -8.08
C ASN A 15 9.76 -0.14 -9.11
N SER A 16 9.89 1.11 -8.68
CA SER A 16 10.18 2.26 -9.55
C SER A 16 11.63 2.30 -10.07
N ILE A 17 12.48 1.36 -9.65
CA ILE A 17 13.83 1.21 -10.22
C ILE A 17 13.83 0.72 -11.66
N LEU A 18 12.74 0.10 -12.12
CA LEU A 18 12.61 -0.44 -13.46
C LEU A 18 12.43 0.70 -14.48
N ASP A 19 13.52 1.02 -15.15
CA ASP A 19 13.60 1.98 -16.25
C ASP A 19 14.23 1.33 -17.49
N ASP A 20 14.57 2.12 -18.50
CA ASP A 20 15.13 1.65 -19.78
C ASP A 20 16.39 0.77 -19.64
N ARG A 21 17.12 0.87 -18.53
CA ARG A 21 18.30 0.02 -18.23
C ARG A 21 17.93 -1.45 -18.02
N PHE A 22 16.66 -1.72 -17.77
CA PHE A 22 16.13 -3.06 -17.55
C PHE A 22 15.40 -3.63 -18.78
N ALA A 23 15.32 -2.89 -19.90
CA ALA A 23 14.57 -3.29 -21.08
C ALA A 23 15.02 -4.66 -21.64
N GLU A 24 16.34 -4.94 -21.59
CA GLU A 24 16.92 -6.20 -22.06
C GLU A 24 17.13 -7.23 -20.91
N LYS A 25 16.63 -6.92 -19.70
CA LYS A 25 16.77 -7.78 -18.53
C LYS A 25 15.52 -8.62 -18.31
N ARG A 26 15.70 -9.89 -17.98
CA ARG A 26 14.59 -10.71 -17.47
C ARG A 26 14.34 -10.35 -16.00
N VAL A 27 13.12 -9.96 -15.69
CA VAL A 27 12.73 -9.49 -14.35
C VAL A 27 11.62 -10.35 -13.80
N ALA A 28 11.78 -10.83 -12.56
CA ALA A 28 10.69 -11.41 -11.77
C ALA A 28 10.15 -10.35 -10.80
N ILE A 29 8.84 -10.14 -10.76
CA ILE A 29 8.17 -9.31 -9.78
C ILE A 29 7.32 -10.18 -8.88
N CYS A 30 7.53 -10.11 -7.56
CA CYS A 30 6.80 -10.89 -6.57
C CYS A 30 5.92 -9.98 -5.72
N GLU A 31 4.62 -10.24 -5.68
CA GLU A 31 3.66 -9.46 -4.89
C GLU A 31 2.57 -10.38 -4.32
N GLU A 32 2.41 -10.40 -2.99
CA GLU A 32 1.35 -11.20 -2.36
C GLU A 32 0.00 -10.48 -2.28
N GLY A 33 0.03 -9.15 -2.34
CA GLY A 33 -1.14 -8.27 -2.17
C GLY A 33 -1.52 -7.49 -3.41
N THR A 34 -2.02 -6.29 -3.22
CA THR A 34 -2.41 -5.38 -4.28
C THR A 34 -1.21 -4.58 -4.77
N PHE A 35 -1.06 -4.47 -6.08
CA PHE A 35 -0.01 -3.66 -6.70
C PHE A 35 -0.07 -2.19 -6.26
N GLY A 36 1.10 -1.54 -6.15
CA GLY A 36 1.22 -0.14 -5.77
C GLY A 36 1.76 0.10 -4.36
N GLY A 37 1.81 -0.94 -3.53
CA GLY A 37 2.37 -0.87 -2.18
C GLY A 37 1.60 0.04 -1.22
N THR A 38 2.19 0.29 -0.06
CA THR A 38 1.57 1.07 1.03
C THR A 38 1.15 2.46 0.60
N CYS A 39 2.01 3.20 -0.09
CA CYS A 39 1.75 4.59 -0.44
C CYS A 39 0.47 4.77 -1.28
N LEU A 40 0.28 3.91 -2.28
CA LEU A 40 -0.92 3.96 -3.13
C LEU A 40 -2.15 3.44 -2.39
N ASN A 41 -2.06 2.27 -1.77
CA ASN A 41 -3.25 1.53 -1.34
C ASN A 41 -3.76 1.91 0.06
N VAL A 42 -2.84 2.17 1.00
CA VAL A 42 -3.15 2.35 2.43
C VAL A 42 -2.29 3.41 3.13
N GLY A 43 -1.64 4.29 2.38
CA GLY A 43 -0.70 5.28 2.93
C GLY A 43 -0.91 6.67 2.35
N CYS A 44 0.14 7.22 1.75
CA CYS A 44 0.24 8.64 1.37
C CYS A 44 -0.95 9.16 0.57
N ILE A 45 -1.34 8.43 -0.47
CA ILE A 45 -2.35 8.92 -1.43
C ILE A 45 -3.75 8.94 -0.81
N PRO A 46 -4.28 7.82 -0.27
CA PRO A 46 -5.59 7.86 0.35
C PRO A 46 -5.64 8.78 1.57
N THR A 47 -4.61 8.80 2.41
CA THR A 47 -4.56 9.69 3.59
C THR A 47 -4.73 11.15 3.17
N LYS A 48 -3.98 11.63 2.18
CA LYS A 48 -4.12 13.02 1.70
C LYS A 48 -5.49 13.31 1.11
N MET A 49 -6.14 12.35 0.49
CA MET A 49 -7.51 12.53 -0.01
C MET A 49 -8.54 12.63 1.13
N PHE A 50 -8.35 11.92 2.25
CA PHE A 50 -9.17 12.07 3.46
C PHE A 50 -8.89 13.39 4.18
N VAL A 51 -7.62 13.75 4.37
CA VAL A 51 -7.21 15.03 4.97
C VAL A 51 -7.81 16.20 4.20
N TYR A 52 -7.81 16.16 2.87
CA TYR A 52 -8.44 17.22 2.07
C TYR A 52 -9.94 17.35 2.35
N ALA A 53 -10.66 16.25 2.57
CA ALA A 53 -12.07 16.32 2.98
C ALA A 53 -12.24 16.94 4.38
N ALA A 54 -11.33 16.63 5.31
CA ALA A 54 -11.29 17.24 6.63
C ALA A 54 -10.98 18.74 6.56
N GLU A 55 -10.05 19.17 5.71
CA GLU A 55 -9.74 20.59 5.47
C GLU A 55 -10.95 21.37 4.95
N VAL A 56 -11.74 20.79 4.04
CA VAL A 56 -12.99 21.39 3.57
C VAL A 56 -13.96 21.58 4.75
N ALA A 57 -14.13 20.56 5.59
CA ALA A 57 -14.98 20.65 6.76
C ALA A 57 -14.47 21.72 7.76
N GLN A 58 -13.16 21.79 7.96
CA GLN A 58 -12.54 22.80 8.83
C GLN A 58 -12.71 24.20 8.27
N THR A 59 -12.61 24.40 6.96
CA THR A 59 -12.87 25.68 6.29
C THR A 59 -14.30 26.15 6.54
N ILE A 60 -15.28 25.26 6.40
CA ILE A 60 -16.69 25.57 6.67
C ILE A 60 -16.89 25.97 8.15
N ARG A 61 -16.31 25.20 9.09
CA ARG A 61 -16.40 25.52 10.53
C ARG A 61 -15.78 26.86 10.89
N GLY A 62 -14.71 27.24 10.17
CA GLY A 62 -13.99 28.50 10.38
C GLY A 62 -14.53 29.70 9.59
N ALA A 63 -15.53 29.54 8.76
CA ALA A 63 -15.98 30.56 7.80
C ALA A 63 -16.50 31.85 8.45
N ALA A 64 -17.11 31.75 9.64
CA ALA A 64 -17.67 32.90 10.37
C ALA A 64 -16.62 33.99 10.69
N ARG A 65 -15.34 33.63 10.88
CA ARG A 65 -14.24 34.59 11.08
C ARG A 65 -13.99 35.50 9.87
N PHE A 66 -14.49 35.10 8.71
CA PHE A 66 -14.41 35.89 7.45
C PHE A 66 -15.76 36.54 7.10
N GLY A 67 -16.74 36.54 8.01
CA GLY A 67 -18.08 37.10 7.77
C GLY A 67 -18.97 36.21 6.91
N ILE A 68 -18.66 34.91 6.80
CA ILE A 68 -19.44 33.95 6.02
C ILE A 68 -20.11 32.98 6.99
N ASP A 69 -21.44 32.99 7.05
CA ASP A 69 -22.22 32.02 7.80
C ASP A 69 -22.37 30.75 6.97
N ALA A 70 -21.74 29.69 7.45
CA ALA A 70 -21.79 28.36 6.82
C ALA A 70 -21.95 27.26 7.85
N ARG A 71 -22.54 26.15 7.45
CA ARG A 71 -22.72 24.99 8.33
C ARG A 71 -22.55 23.69 7.55
N ILE A 72 -22.19 22.64 8.27
CA ILE A 72 -22.16 21.27 7.77
C ILE A 72 -23.47 20.60 8.21
N ASP A 73 -24.36 20.31 7.29
CA ASP A 73 -25.60 19.61 7.63
C ASP A 73 -25.36 18.12 7.89
N ARG A 74 -24.42 17.51 7.12
CA ARG A 74 -24.07 16.11 7.28
C ARG A 74 -22.73 15.78 6.61
N VAL A 75 -21.98 14.84 7.15
CA VAL A 75 -20.82 14.21 6.51
C VAL A 75 -21.28 12.89 5.88
N ARG A 76 -21.12 12.75 4.58
CA ARG A 76 -21.46 11.53 3.82
C ARG A 76 -20.20 10.67 3.71
N TRP A 77 -19.96 9.87 4.75
CA TRP A 77 -18.73 9.08 4.86
C TRP A 77 -18.55 8.10 3.71
N ASP A 78 -19.63 7.38 3.34
CA ASP A 78 -19.59 6.43 2.23
C ASP A 78 -19.19 7.07 0.89
N ASP A 79 -19.65 8.30 0.63
CA ASP A 79 -19.26 9.04 -0.58
C ASP A 79 -17.78 9.41 -0.55
N ILE A 80 -17.24 9.76 0.63
CA ILE A 80 -15.82 10.08 0.80
C ILE A 80 -14.98 8.83 0.53
N VAL A 81 -15.30 7.71 1.18
CA VAL A 81 -14.61 6.43 1.01
C VAL A 81 -14.68 5.97 -0.45
N SER A 82 -15.87 6.00 -1.05
CA SER A 82 -16.09 5.60 -2.44
C SER A 82 -15.31 6.48 -3.42
N ARG A 83 -15.25 7.79 -3.19
CA ARG A 83 -14.48 8.73 -4.01
C ARG A 83 -12.98 8.44 -3.93
N VAL A 84 -12.48 8.11 -2.74
CA VAL A 84 -11.05 7.82 -2.53
C VAL A 84 -10.68 6.52 -3.22
N PHE A 85 -11.33 5.43 -2.86
CA PHE A 85 -10.94 4.10 -3.33
C PHE A 85 -11.42 3.77 -4.74
N GLY A 86 -12.49 4.41 -5.20
CA GLY A 86 -12.90 4.36 -6.61
C GLY A 86 -11.84 4.93 -7.57
N ARG A 87 -10.93 5.79 -7.07
CA ARG A 87 -9.77 6.28 -7.84
C ARG A 87 -8.53 5.42 -7.65
N ILE A 88 -8.31 4.90 -6.45
CA ILE A 88 -7.08 4.20 -6.08
C ILE A 88 -7.08 2.76 -6.57
N ASP A 89 -8.15 2.02 -6.32
CA ASP A 89 -8.21 0.59 -6.61
C ASP A 89 -7.95 0.27 -8.10
N PRO A 90 -8.49 1.03 -9.09
CA PRO A 90 -8.15 0.81 -10.49
C PRO A 90 -6.68 1.04 -10.85
N ILE A 91 -5.95 1.88 -10.11
CA ILE A 91 -4.53 2.13 -10.37
C ILE A 91 -3.71 0.87 -10.02
N GLY A 92 -4.03 0.19 -8.92
CA GLY A 92 -3.38 -1.06 -8.54
C GLY A 92 -3.58 -2.14 -9.61
N VAL A 93 -4.81 -2.29 -10.09
CA VAL A 93 -5.16 -3.24 -11.18
C VAL A 93 -4.39 -2.90 -12.45
N SER A 94 -4.45 -1.64 -12.89
CA SER A 94 -3.74 -1.20 -14.11
C SER A 94 -2.22 -1.37 -13.98
N GLY A 95 -1.66 -1.21 -12.79
CA GLY A 95 -0.24 -1.43 -12.52
C GLY A 95 0.16 -2.91 -12.68
N GLU A 96 -0.70 -3.81 -12.23
CA GLU A 96 -0.52 -5.26 -12.41
C GLU A 96 -0.62 -5.64 -13.89
N ASP A 97 -1.67 -5.18 -14.59
CA ASP A 97 -1.87 -5.41 -16.02
C ASP A 97 -0.69 -4.91 -16.86
N TYR A 98 -0.19 -3.72 -16.54
CA TYR A 98 0.98 -3.15 -17.21
C TYR A 98 2.22 -4.02 -17.08
N ARG A 99 2.48 -4.58 -15.88
CA ARG A 99 3.61 -5.48 -15.66
C ARG A 99 3.43 -6.83 -16.34
N ASN A 100 2.23 -7.39 -16.29
CA ASN A 100 1.90 -8.64 -16.99
C ASN A 100 2.00 -8.52 -18.53
N ALA A 101 1.81 -7.33 -19.07
CA ALA A 101 1.92 -7.08 -20.52
C ALA A 101 3.38 -6.88 -21.00
N ALA A 102 4.32 -6.66 -20.09
CA ALA A 102 5.72 -6.44 -20.44
C ALA A 102 6.42 -7.77 -20.80
N PRO A 103 7.05 -7.90 -21.98
CA PRO A 103 7.55 -9.19 -22.49
C PRO A 103 8.76 -9.73 -21.71
N ASN A 104 9.42 -8.88 -20.94
CA ASN A 104 10.60 -9.20 -20.15
C ASN A 104 10.33 -9.32 -18.64
N ILE A 105 9.06 -9.23 -18.22
CA ILE A 105 8.65 -9.30 -16.84
C ILE A 105 7.72 -10.47 -16.60
N ASP A 106 8.06 -11.30 -15.63
CA ASP A 106 7.18 -12.35 -15.12
C ASP A 106 6.68 -11.94 -13.73
N VAL A 107 5.37 -11.97 -13.52
CA VAL A 107 4.73 -11.59 -12.25
C VAL A 107 4.31 -12.84 -11.47
N TYR A 108 4.88 -12.99 -10.28
CA TYR A 108 4.50 -13.99 -9.31
C TYR A 108 3.57 -13.34 -8.27
N LYS A 109 2.27 -13.53 -8.43
CA LYS A 109 1.23 -13.03 -7.53
C LYS A 109 1.14 -13.88 -6.26
N GLN A 110 2.26 -14.01 -5.57
CA GLN A 110 2.46 -14.91 -4.45
C GLN A 110 3.44 -14.32 -3.45
N ARG A 111 3.28 -14.71 -2.20
CA ARG A 111 4.32 -14.50 -1.21
C ARG A 111 5.55 -15.31 -1.59
N THR A 112 6.70 -14.65 -1.61
CA THR A 112 7.97 -15.22 -2.05
C THR A 112 8.99 -15.15 -0.93
N ARG A 113 9.79 -16.22 -0.80
CA ARG A 113 10.85 -16.36 0.20
C ARG A 113 12.15 -16.79 -0.44
N PHE A 114 13.26 -16.51 0.22
CA PHE A 114 14.55 -17.05 -0.15
C PHE A 114 14.60 -18.55 0.14
N GLY A 115 15.04 -19.32 -0.85
CA GLY A 115 15.28 -20.76 -0.77
C GLY A 115 16.74 -21.13 -0.59
N GLY A 116 17.64 -20.13 -0.60
CA GLY A 116 19.10 -20.32 -0.48
C GLY A 116 19.88 -19.69 -1.61
N VAL A 117 21.15 -20.03 -1.70
CA VAL A 117 22.05 -19.63 -2.81
C VAL A 117 22.46 -20.90 -3.55
N GLN A 118 22.39 -20.88 -4.87
CA GLN A 118 22.77 -21.97 -5.74
C GLN A 118 24.31 -22.04 -5.90
N ALA A 119 24.79 -23.17 -6.45
CA ALA A 119 26.22 -23.37 -6.68
C ALA A 119 26.82 -22.36 -7.67
N ASP A 120 26.02 -21.80 -8.56
CA ASP A 120 26.40 -20.76 -9.54
C ASP A 120 26.32 -19.33 -8.97
N GLY A 121 25.97 -19.17 -7.67
CA GLY A 121 25.89 -17.90 -6.97
C GLY A 121 24.54 -17.20 -7.04
N ARG A 122 23.55 -17.76 -7.80
CA ARG A 122 22.20 -17.19 -7.89
C ARG A 122 21.40 -17.40 -6.62
N TYR A 123 20.51 -16.45 -6.33
CA TYR A 123 19.56 -16.56 -5.24
C TYR A 123 18.37 -17.41 -5.68
N LEU A 124 18.12 -18.52 -5.00
CA LEU A 124 16.91 -19.32 -5.17
C LEU A 124 15.75 -18.65 -4.45
N LEU A 125 14.63 -18.49 -5.13
CA LEU A 125 13.39 -17.96 -4.61
C LEU A 125 12.28 -19.00 -4.74
N ARG A 126 11.35 -19.01 -3.75
CA ARG A 126 10.23 -19.93 -3.67
C ARG A 126 8.95 -19.19 -3.36
N THR A 127 7.91 -19.47 -4.11
CA THR A 127 6.56 -18.95 -3.83
C THR A 127 5.78 -19.89 -2.91
N ASP A 128 4.74 -19.36 -2.26
CA ASP A 128 3.82 -20.20 -1.47
C ASP A 128 2.98 -21.16 -2.36
N ALA A 129 2.89 -20.90 -3.68
CA ALA A 129 2.27 -21.80 -4.65
C ALA A 129 3.19 -22.97 -5.05
N GLY A 130 4.47 -22.94 -4.66
CA GLY A 130 5.44 -23.97 -4.96
C GLY A 130 6.30 -23.70 -6.19
N ASP A 131 6.18 -22.53 -6.82
CA ASP A 131 7.09 -22.15 -7.89
C ASP A 131 8.49 -21.92 -7.35
N GLU A 132 9.49 -22.34 -8.10
CA GLU A 132 10.90 -22.09 -7.81
C GLU A 132 11.55 -21.41 -9.01
N PHE A 133 12.34 -20.37 -8.75
CA PHE A 133 13.13 -19.67 -9.76
C PHE A 133 14.39 -19.08 -9.14
N ALA A 134 15.35 -18.71 -9.97
CA ALA A 134 16.61 -18.14 -9.52
C ALA A 134 16.83 -16.75 -10.10
N ALA A 135 17.52 -15.87 -9.36
CA ALA A 135 17.87 -14.54 -9.83
C ALA A 135 19.32 -14.20 -9.49
N ASP A 136 20.00 -13.48 -10.40
CA ASP A 136 21.35 -12.96 -10.17
C ASP A 136 21.36 -11.90 -9.07
N GLN A 137 20.32 -11.07 -9.04
CA GLN A 137 20.14 -10.02 -8.05
C GLN A 137 18.72 -10.05 -7.47
N VAL A 138 18.57 -9.70 -6.20
CA VAL A 138 17.27 -9.60 -5.54
C VAL A 138 17.14 -8.25 -4.86
N VAL A 139 16.06 -7.53 -5.21
CA VAL A 139 15.66 -6.29 -4.53
C VAL A 139 14.58 -6.62 -3.52
N ILE A 140 14.90 -6.45 -2.24
CA ILE A 140 13.94 -6.60 -1.14
C ILE A 140 13.23 -5.26 -0.96
N ALA A 141 12.02 -5.16 -1.50
CA ALA A 141 11.16 -3.99 -1.44
C ALA A 141 9.79 -4.34 -0.82
N ALA A 142 9.79 -5.30 0.11
CA ALA A 142 8.59 -5.88 0.72
C ALA A 142 7.81 -4.91 1.63
N GLY A 143 8.32 -3.67 1.82
CA GLY A 143 7.65 -2.65 2.63
C GLY A 143 7.71 -2.94 4.13
N ALA A 144 6.76 -2.37 4.85
CA ALA A 144 6.60 -2.52 6.30
C ALA A 144 5.17 -2.96 6.62
N ARG A 145 4.98 -3.44 7.83
CA ARG A 145 3.67 -3.76 8.39
C ARG A 145 3.47 -3.02 9.71
N ALA A 146 2.23 -2.70 10.03
CA ALA A 146 1.89 -2.18 11.33
C ALA A 146 2.15 -3.23 12.42
N VAL A 147 2.83 -2.84 13.49
CA VAL A 147 3.04 -3.68 14.67
C VAL A 147 2.08 -3.21 15.76
N VAL A 148 1.17 -4.08 16.17
CA VAL A 148 0.21 -3.78 17.22
C VAL A 148 0.79 -4.26 18.55
N PRO A 149 0.89 -3.39 19.58
CA PRO A 149 1.39 -3.78 20.90
C PRO A 149 0.55 -4.91 21.51
N PRO A 150 1.16 -5.87 22.24
CA PRO A 150 0.43 -6.98 22.87
C PRO A 150 -0.74 -6.52 23.75
N ALA A 151 -0.58 -5.45 24.52
CA ALA A 151 -1.64 -4.88 25.34
C ALA A 151 -2.90 -4.48 24.56
N ILE A 152 -2.77 -4.08 23.30
CA ILE A 152 -3.91 -3.78 22.42
C ILE A 152 -4.51 -5.06 21.86
N LEU A 153 -3.68 -6.04 21.50
CA LEU A 153 -4.17 -7.33 21.01
C LEU A 153 -4.99 -8.09 22.08
N GLU A 154 -4.59 -7.94 23.35
CA GLU A 154 -5.15 -8.69 24.49
C GLU A 154 -6.32 -7.96 25.18
N CYS A 155 -6.52 -6.66 24.94
CA CYS A 155 -7.54 -5.89 25.66
C CYS A 155 -8.99 -6.15 25.21
N GLY A 156 -9.18 -6.93 24.13
CA GLY A 156 -10.50 -7.24 23.56
C GLY A 156 -11.21 -6.08 22.87
N ALA A 157 -10.60 -4.90 22.79
CA ALA A 157 -11.15 -3.76 22.07
C ALA A 157 -11.01 -3.95 20.54
N ARG A 158 -11.98 -3.46 19.80
CA ARG A 158 -11.85 -3.34 18.34
C ARG A 158 -10.81 -2.29 18.02
N TYR A 159 -9.83 -2.64 17.23
CA TYR A 159 -8.78 -1.72 16.79
C TYR A 159 -8.62 -1.75 15.27
N TYR A 160 -8.00 -0.71 14.76
CA TYR A 160 -7.60 -0.57 13.37
C TYR A 160 -6.12 -0.19 13.31
N THR A 161 -5.49 -0.48 12.20
CA THR A 161 -4.15 0.02 11.87
C THR A 161 -4.24 1.05 10.74
N SER A 162 -3.14 1.68 10.39
CA SER A 162 -3.06 2.54 9.20
C SER A 162 -3.58 1.86 7.94
N ASP A 163 -3.39 0.53 7.84
CA ASP A 163 -3.77 -0.24 6.66
C ASP A 163 -5.29 -0.49 6.57
N THR A 164 -6.01 -0.36 7.67
CA THR A 164 -7.42 -0.74 7.74
C THR A 164 -8.38 0.39 8.06
N ILE A 165 -7.92 1.44 8.75
CA ILE A 165 -8.78 2.53 9.26
C ILE A 165 -9.49 3.30 8.14
N MET A 166 -8.86 3.48 6.98
CA MET A 166 -9.43 4.27 5.90
C MET A 166 -10.59 3.59 5.15
N ARG A 167 -10.81 2.31 5.38
CA ARG A 167 -11.90 1.52 4.76
C ARG A 167 -13.01 1.14 5.72
N ILE A 168 -13.11 1.82 6.86
CA ILE A 168 -14.22 1.58 7.80
C ILE A 168 -15.54 2.07 7.20
N SER A 169 -16.62 1.35 7.52
CA SER A 169 -17.94 1.63 6.99
C SER A 169 -18.62 2.86 7.59
N GLU A 170 -18.19 3.27 8.78
CA GLU A 170 -18.80 4.37 9.52
C GLU A 170 -17.74 5.28 10.11
N LEU A 171 -17.95 6.59 10.02
CA LEU A 171 -17.10 7.56 10.68
C LEU A 171 -17.35 7.50 12.20
N PRO A 172 -16.34 7.19 13.03
CA PRO A 172 -16.54 7.09 14.47
C PRO A 172 -16.79 8.48 15.08
N GLU A 173 -17.66 8.56 16.09
CA GLU A 173 -17.85 9.79 16.87
C GLU A 173 -16.62 10.14 17.69
N HIS A 174 -15.92 9.12 18.17
CA HIS A 174 -14.67 9.24 18.93
C HIS A 174 -13.63 8.27 18.40
N LEU A 175 -12.45 8.80 18.13
CA LEU A 175 -11.28 8.02 17.71
C LEU A 175 -10.17 8.20 18.76
N VAL A 176 -9.68 7.09 19.29
CA VAL A 176 -8.49 7.07 20.14
C VAL A 176 -7.31 6.58 19.31
N ILE A 177 -6.28 7.40 19.20
CA ILE A 177 -5.05 7.09 18.47
C ILE A 177 -3.96 6.71 19.46
N VAL A 178 -3.44 5.48 19.35
CA VAL A 178 -2.35 5.01 20.19
C VAL A 178 -1.04 5.18 19.44
N GLY A 179 -0.28 6.18 19.83
CA GLY A 179 1.00 6.57 19.24
C GLY A 179 1.06 8.05 18.92
N GLY A 180 2.27 8.58 18.73
CA GLY A 180 2.55 10.01 18.46
C GLY A 180 3.50 10.21 17.28
N GLY A 181 3.64 9.20 16.39
CA GLY A 181 4.44 9.31 15.19
C GLY A 181 3.73 10.08 14.07
N PHE A 182 4.41 10.25 12.92
CA PHE A 182 3.89 11.03 11.79
C PHE A 182 2.55 10.48 11.24
N VAL A 183 2.37 9.16 11.23
CA VAL A 183 1.10 8.54 10.81
C VAL A 183 -0.03 8.93 11.76
N ALA A 184 0.21 8.88 13.08
CA ALA A 184 -0.77 9.27 14.08
C ALA A 184 -1.16 10.74 13.96
N ALA A 185 -0.18 11.64 13.75
CA ALA A 185 -0.42 13.05 13.54
C ALA A 185 -1.22 13.36 12.28
N GLU A 186 -1.04 12.55 11.24
CA GLU A 186 -1.77 12.72 9.97
C GLU A 186 -3.24 12.27 10.08
N PHE A 187 -3.54 11.31 10.97
CA PHE A 187 -4.91 10.83 11.20
C PHE A 187 -5.66 11.60 12.29
N ALA A 188 -4.98 12.44 13.07
CA ALA A 188 -5.58 13.25 14.15
C ALA A 188 -6.28 14.49 13.62
#